data_f997a56e114fdde5fb470ceb39081721
#
_entry.id   f997a56e114fdde5fb470ceb39081721
#
_cell.length_a   1.000
_cell.length_b   1.000
_cell.length_c   1.000
_cell.angle_alpha   90.00
_cell.angle_beta   90.00
_cell.angle_gamma   90.00
#
_symmetry.space_group_name_H-M   'P 1'
#
loop_
_entity.id
_entity.type
_entity.pdbx_description
1 polymer ?
#
loop_
_entity_poly.entity_id
_entity_poly.type
_entity_poly.pdbx_seq_one_letter_code
_entity_poly.pdbx_strand_id
1 'polypeptide(L)'
;MRTITVRTRRLDLVPLAVTHADEMARALADPALHVFIGGTPLTGPELRARYERLTAGSPDPAVVWRNWVVRVRADGRLAGTVQATVTEGGLTAEVAWVIGTEWQGRGFAREAAGALVGLLVDEGVRTVVAHVHPDHAASAAVARAAGLTPTDGRQDGEVRWELRP
;
A
#
# COMPACT_ATOMS: atom_id res chain seq x y z
N MET A 1 -4.06 15.33 -7.86
CA MET A 1 -3.67 13.97 -8.31
C MET A 1 -4.86 13.03 -8.26
N ARG A 2 -5.12 12.40 -9.37
CA ARG A 2 -6.26 11.52 -9.50
C ARG A 2 -5.85 10.07 -9.30
N THR A 3 -6.60 9.30 -8.50
CA THR A 3 -6.35 7.86 -8.34
C THR A 3 -6.99 7.13 -9.52
N ILE A 4 -6.16 6.49 -10.33
CA ILE A 4 -6.57 5.79 -11.55
C ILE A 4 -6.35 4.28 -11.38
N THR A 5 -7.03 3.47 -12.19
CA THR A 5 -6.74 2.04 -12.27
C THR A 5 -5.38 1.83 -12.94
N VAL A 6 -4.54 1.02 -12.29
CA VAL A 6 -3.21 0.66 -12.81
C VAL A 6 -3.20 -0.83 -13.13
N ARG A 7 -2.92 -1.16 -14.37
CA ARG A 7 -2.87 -2.55 -14.81
C ARG A 7 -1.42 -3.02 -14.84
N THR A 8 -1.17 -4.17 -14.21
CA THR A 8 0.12 -4.85 -14.25
C THR A 8 -0.01 -6.18 -14.99
N ARG A 9 1.03 -6.98 -14.99
CA ARG A 9 1.04 -8.29 -15.67
C ARG A 9 -0.10 -9.21 -15.16
N ARG A 10 -0.32 -9.27 -13.84
CA ARG A 10 -1.28 -10.20 -13.23
C ARG A 10 -2.36 -9.51 -12.42
N LEU A 11 -2.21 -8.22 -12.15
CA LEU A 11 -3.02 -7.49 -11.19
C LEU A 11 -3.68 -6.27 -11.84
N ASP A 12 -4.81 -5.87 -11.28
CA ASP A 12 -5.35 -4.52 -11.42
C ASP A 12 -5.29 -3.84 -10.06
N LEU A 13 -4.66 -2.68 -9.99
CA LEU A 13 -4.74 -1.79 -8.85
C LEU A 13 -5.96 -0.91 -9.09
N VAL A 14 -7.04 -1.18 -8.38
CA VAL A 14 -8.32 -0.50 -8.57
C VAL A 14 -8.49 0.55 -7.49
N PRO A 15 -8.90 1.79 -7.84
CA PRO A 15 -9.15 2.81 -6.82
C PRO A 15 -10.06 2.29 -5.72
N LEU A 16 -9.67 2.54 -4.47
CA LEU A 16 -10.41 2.08 -3.30
C LEU A 16 -11.84 2.61 -3.32
N ALA A 17 -12.80 1.75 -3.02
CA ALA A 17 -14.20 2.10 -2.83
C ALA A 17 -14.73 1.47 -1.55
N VAL A 18 -15.74 2.09 -0.95
CA VAL A 18 -16.36 1.57 0.29
C VAL A 18 -16.91 0.15 0.07
N THR A 19 -17.40 -0.13 -1.12
CA THR A 19 -17.92 -1.45 -1.49
C THR A 19 -16.89 -2.58 -1.44
N HIS A 20 -15.60 -2.27 -1.40
CA HIS A 20 -14.53 -3.27 -1.28
C HIS A 20 -14.36 -3.79 0.15
N ALA A 21 -14.97 -3.13 1.15
CA ALA A 21 -14.67 -3.39 2.56
C ALA A 21 -14.97 -4.82 3.01
N ASP A 22 -16.11 -5.38 2.64
CA ASP A 22 -16.52 -6.71 3.10
C ASP A 22 -15.60 -7.81 2.57
N GLU A 23 -15.28 -7.77 1.28
CA GLU A 23 -14.36 -8.74 0.69
C GLU A 23 -12.95 -8.56 1.27
N MET A 24 -12.50 -7.32 1.43
CA MET A 24 -11.17 -7.04 1.97
C MET A 24 -11.05 -7.47 3.44
N ALA A 25 -12.10 -7.31 4.24
CA ALA A 25 -12.10 -7.78 5.62
C ALA A 25 -11.84 -9.30 5.69
N ARG A 26 -12.39 -10.06 4.77
CA ARG A 26 -12.10 -11.50 4.67
C ARG A 26 -10.69 -11.77 4.19
N ALA A 27 -10.23 -11.04 3.18
CA ALA A 27 -8.88 -11.21 2.61
C ALA A 27 -7.77 -10.93 3.62
N LEU A 28 -7.99 -9.98 4.54
CA LEU A 28 -7.02 -9.53 5.53
C LEU A 28 -7.34 -10.01 6.96
N ALA A 29 -8.13 -11.08 7.10
CA ALA A 29 -8.60 -11.54 8.40
C ALA A 29 -7.54 -12.28 9.23
N ASP A 30 -6.40 -12.68 8.64
CA ASP A 30 -5.38 -13.42 9.36
C ASP A 30 -4.65 -12.51 10.37
N PRO A 31 -4.70 -12.82 11.68
CA PRO A 31 -3.98 -12.06 12.69
C PRO A 31 -2.47 -11.97 12.45
N ALA A 32 -1.88 -12.92 11.73
CA ALA A 32 -0.46 -12.92 11.40
C ALA A 32 -0.03 -11.67 10.61
N LEU A 33 -0.94 -11.03 9.87
CA LEU A 33 -0.67 -9.79 9.16
C LEU A 33 -0.36 -8.62 10.10
N HIS A 34 -0.76 -8.73 11.37
CA HIS A 34 -0.59 -7.67 12.37
C HIS A 34 0.64 -7.84 13.26
N VAL A 35 1.44 -8.89 13.05
CA VAL A 35 2.66 -9.16 13.86
C VAL A 35 3.62 -7.98 13.84
N PHE A 36 3.78 -7.32 12.69
CA PHE A 36 4.71 -6.20 12.54
C PHE A 36 4.04 -4.84 12.64
N ILE A 37 2.76 -4.72 12.28
CA ILE A 37 2.06 -3.43 12.25
C ILE A 37 1.23 -3.16 13.52
N GLY A 38 1.06 -4.17 14.36
CA GLY A 38 0.25 -4.08 15.58
C GLY A 38 -1.25 -4.12 15.31
N GLY A 39 -2.03 -4.14 16.40
CA GLY A 39 -3.49 -4.18 16.33
C GLY A 39 -4.03 -5.57 15.98
N THR A 40 -5.28 -5.59 15.59
CA THR A 40 -6.03 -6.78 15.19
C THR A 40 -6.75 -6.53 13.86
N PRO A 41 -7.11 -7.61 13.12
CA PRO A 41 -7.89 -7.45 11.90
C PRO A 41 -9.19 -6.69 12.14
N LEU A 42 -9.51 -5.77 11.24
CA LEU A 42 -10.77 -5.01 11.31
C LEU A 42 -11.93 -5.87 10.82
N THR A 43 -13.09 -5.71 11.45
CA THR A 43 -14.34 -6.30 10.98
C THR A 43 -14.80 -5.60 9.69
N GLY A 44 -15.78 -6.20 8.98
CA GLY A 44 -16.37 -5.56 7.80
C GLY A 44 -16.89 -4.14 8.09
N PRO A 45 -17.73 -3.93 9.13
CA PRO A 45 -18.21 -2.60 9.49
C PRO A 45 -17.10 -1.60 9.84
N GLU A 46 -16.09 -2.04 10.59
CA GLU A 46 -14.93 -1.20 10.95
C GLU A 46 -14.14 -0.79 9.70
N LEU A 47 -13.91 -1.73 8.81
CA LEU A 47 -13.18 -1.48 7.57
C LEU A 47 -13.98 -0.57 6.63
N ARG A 48 -15.30 -0.74 6.58
CA ARG A 48 -16.17 0.14 5.82
C ARG A 48 -16.07 1.57 6.31
N ALA A 49 -16.11 1.79 7.63
CA ALA A 49 -15.96 3.11 8.23
C ALA A 49 -14.60 3.73 7.90
N ARG A 50 -13.53 2.91 7.92
CA ARG A 50 -12.20 3.36 7.51
C ARG A 50 -12.18 3.77 6.04
N TYR A 51 -12.79 2.99 5.16
CA TYR A 51 -12.81 3.29 3.72
C TYR A 51 -13.66 4.53 3.39
N GLU A 52 -14.71 4.79 4.16
CA GLU A 52 -15.44 6.04 4.06
C GLU A 52 -14.54 7.26 4.35
N ARG A 53 -13.71 7.17 5.39
CA ARG A 53 -12.74 8.23 5.71
C ARG A 53 -11.68 8.39 4.61
N LEU A 54 -11.11 7.28 4.15
CA LEU A 54 -10.06 7.31 3.13
C LEU A 54 -10.57 7.86 1.79
N THR A 55 -11.77 7.48 1.38
CA THR A 55 -12.36 7.93 0.11
C THR A 55 -12.89 9.36 0.18
N ALA A 56 -13.18 9.86 1.37
CA ALA A 56 -13.54 11.27 1.56
C ALA A 56 -12.34 12.21 1.36
N GLY A 57 -11.14 11.68 1.49
CA GLY A 57 -9.91 12.44 1.34
C GLY A 57 -9.37 13.01 2.65
N SER A 58 -8.10 13.43 2.61
CA SER A 58 -7.44 14.01 3.77
C SER A 58 -8.11 15.32 4.20
N PRO A 59 -8.32 15.55 5.52
CA PRO A 59 -8.77 16.83 6.02
C PRO A 59 -7.73 17.95 5.86
N ASP A 60 -6.45 17.58 5.68
CA ASP A 60 -5.38 18.54 5.42
C ASP A 60 -5.22 18.71 3.91
N PRO A 61 -5.43 19.91 3.35
CA PRO A 61 -5.29 20.14 1.91
C PRO A 61 -3.88 19.97 1.38
N ALA A 62 -2.86 19.97 2.24
CA ALA A 62 -1.48 19.73 1.87
C ALA A 62 -1.14 18.24 1.72
N VAL A 63 -2.07 17.36 2.10
CA VAL A 63 -1.88 15.90 2.08
C VAL A 63 -2.90 15.26 1.16
N VAL A 64 -2.44 14.42 0.24
CA VAL A 64 -3.31 13.67 -0.68
C VAL A 64 -3.20 12.19 -0.34
N TRP A 65 -4.32 11.56 -0.01
CA TRP A 65 -4.41 10.12 0.19
C TRP A 65 -4.82 9.43 -1.10
N ARG A 66 -4.02 8.48 -1.53
CA ARG A 66 -4.29 7.65 -2.71
C ARG A 66 -4.27 6.19 -2.30
N ASN A 67 -5.38 5.50 -2.52
CA ASN A 67 -5.54 4.12 -2.06
C ASN A 67 -6.08 3.25 -3.20
N TRP A 68 -5.53 2.04 -3.33
CA TRP A 68 -5.97 1.04 -4.30
C TRP A 68 -6.18 -0.29 -3.61
N VAL A 69 -7.15 -1.05 -4.09
CA VAL A 69 -7.24 -2.49 -3.83
C VAL A 69 -6.47 -3.23 -4.90
N VAL A 70 -5.85 -4.33 -4.53
CA VAL A 70 -5.10 -5.20 -5.43
C VAL A 70 -6.02 -6.34 -5.84
N ARG A 71 -6.44 -6.36 -7.11
CA ARG A 71 -7.28 -7.43 -7.66
C ARG A 71 -6.45 -8.35 -8.54
N VAL A 72 -6.51 -9.66 -8.27
CA VAL A 72 -5.89 -10.67 -9.10
C VAL A 72 -6.78 -10.92 -10.31
N ARG A 73 -6.28 -10.64 -11.53
CA ARG A 73 -7.12 -10.77 -12.73
C ARG A 73 -7.59 -12.19 -13.02
N ALA A 74 -6.78 -13.19 -12.69
CA ALA A 74 -7.10 -14.58 -12.98
C ALA A 74 -8.43 -15.04 -12.38
N ASP A 75 -8.77 -14.56 -11.18
CA ASP A 75 -9.98 -14.98 -10.46
C ASP A 75 -10.86 -13.81 -9.99
N GLY A 76 -10.43 -12.57 -10.22
CA GLY A 76 -11.17 -11.37 -9.83
C GLY A 76 -11.19 -11.08 -8.33
N ARG A 77 -10.44 -11.83 -7.51
CA ARG A 77 -10.46 -11.69 -6.06
C ARG A 77 -9.53 -10.55 -5.60
N LEU A 78 -9.94 -9.87 -4.52
CA LEU A 78 -9.12 -8.86 -3.88
C LEU A 78 -8.10 -9.53 -2.96
N ALA A 79 -6.82 -9.22 -3.17
CA ALA A 79 -5.72 -9.84 -2.43
C ALA A 79 -5.08 -8.92 -1.39
N GLY A 80 -5.34 -7.63 -1.46
CA GLY A 80 -4.73 -6.68 -0.55
C GLY A 80 -4.91 -5.24 -0.99
N THR A 81 -4.07 -4.37 -0.43
CA THR A 81 -4.11 -2.93 -0.70
C THR A 81 -2.71 -2.37 -0.91
N VAL A 82 -2.63 -1.30 -1.68
CA VAL A 82 -1.46 -0.42 -1.71
C VAL A 82 -1.92 1.02 -1.56
N GLN A 83 -1.09 1.86 -0.96
CA GLN A 83 -1.46 3.24 -0.71
C GLN A 83 -0.26 4.17 -0.84
N ALA A 84 -0.55 5.43 -1.14
CA ALA A 84 0.42 6.51 -1.15
C ALA A 84 -0.17 7.71 -0.41
N THR A 85 0.63 8.27 0.50
CA THR A 85 0.36 9.55 1.13
C THR A 85 1.30 10.57 0.50
N VAL A 86 0.73 11.49 -0.26
CA VAL A 86 1.50 12.43 -1.08
C VAL A 86 1.50 13.80 -0.41
N THR A 87 2.69 14.37 -0.26
CA THR A 87 2.91 15.65 0.41
C THR A 87 3.84 16.54 -0.41
N GLU A 88 4.15 17.73 0.12
CA GLU A 88 5.08 18.67 -0.48
C GLU A 88 4.73 19.03 -1.93
N GLY A 89 3.45 19.27 -2.19
CA GLY A 89 2.98 19.66 -3.51
C GLY A 89 3.16 18.57 -4.58
N GLY A 90 3.18 17.30 -4.15
CA GLY A 90 3.36 16.18 -5.07
C GLY A 90 4.78 15.67 -5.19
N LEU A 91 5.73 16.22 -4.42
CA LEU A 91 7.15 15.86 -4.53
C LEU A 91 7.56 14.67 -3.68
N THR A 92 6.83 14.39 -2.59
CA THR A 92 7.14 13.28 -1.68
C THR A 92 5.93 12.36 -1.55
N ALA A 93 6.15 11.06 -1.57
CA ALA A 93 5.12 10.06 -1.34
C ALA A 93 5.61 9.00 -0.36
N GLU A 94 4.84 8.76 0.69
CA GLU A 94 5.02 7.61 1.56
C GLU A 94 4.10 6.50 1.08
N VAL A 95 4.68 5.32 0.82
CA VAL A 95 3.95 4.17 0.28
C VAL A 95 3.86 3.05 1.31
N ALA A 96 2.79 2.28 1.23
CA ALA A 96 2.60 1.10 2.05
C ALA A 96 1.83 0.04 1.24
N TRP A 97 2.01 -1.21 1.62
CA TRP A 97 1.35 -2.35 0.98
C TRP A 97 1.02 -3.42 2.01
N VAL A 98 -0.06 -4.15 1.76
CA VAL A 98 -0.40 -5.37 2.49
C VAL A 98 -1.03 -6.37 1.53
N ILE A 99 -0.60 -7.62 1.60
CA ILE A 99 -1.17 -8.73 0.83
C ILE A 99 -1.65 -9.78 1.82
N GLY A 100 -2.88 -10.24 1.65
CA GLY A 100 -3.47 -11.28 2.50
C GLY A 100 -2.66 -12.57 2.44
N THR A 101 -2.64 -13.29 3.55
CA THR A 101 -1.81 -14.50 3.74
C THR A 101 -2.00 -15.52 2.63
N GLU A 102 -3.24 -15.71 2.16
CA GLU A 102 -3.57 -16.65 1.09
C GLU A 102 -2.81 -16.39 -0.22
N TRP A 103 -2.47 -15.10 -0.48
CA TRP A 103 -1.82 -14.69 -1.73
C TRP A 103 -0.32 -14.44 -1.59
N GLN A 104 0.22 -14.58 -0.40
CA GLN A 104 1.66 -14.37 -0.17
C GLN A 104 2.51 -15.45 -0.84
N GLY A 105 3.77 -15.13 -1.11
CA GLY A 105 4.72 -16.05 -1.73
C GLY A 105 4.57 -16.18 -3.25
N ARG A 106 3.75 -15.34 -3.89
CA ARG A 106 3.52 -15.38 -5.34
C ARG A 106 4.07 -14.16 -6.08
N GLY A 107 4.72 -13.24 -5.36
CA GLY A 107 5.28 -12.02 -5.95
C GLY A 107 4.26 -10.89 -6.16
N PHE A 108 3.05 -11.01 -5.63
CA PHE A 108 2.00 -9.97 -5.82
C PHE A 108 2.34 -8.65 -5.13
N ALA A 109 2.88 -8.68 -3.91
CA ALA A 109 3.29 -7.46 -3.22
C ALA A 109 4.38 -6.73 -3.99
N ARG A 110 5.36 -7.46 -4.51
CA ARG A 110 6.44 -6.91 -5.35
C ARG A 110 5.87 -6.27 -6.61
N GLU A 111 4.98 -6.96 -7.29
CA GLU A 111 4.36 -6.47 -8.53
C GLU A 111 3.51 -5.21 -8.27
N ALA A 112 2.70 -5.21 -7.21
CA ALA A 112 1.83 -4.10 -6.86
C ALA A 112 2.63 -2.88 -6.38
N ALA A 113 3.57 -3.06 -5.47
CA ALA A 113 4.39 -1.97 -4.95
C ALA A 113 5.27 -1.36 -6.05
N GLY A 114 5.84 -2.20 -6.91
CA GLY A 114 6.64 -1.73 -8.04
C GLY A 114 5.84 -0.87 -9.01
N ALA A 115 4.61 -1.27 -9.30
CA ALA A 115 3.71 -0.52 -10.16
C ALA A 115 3.32 0.82 -9.54
N LEU A 116 3.04 0.85 -8.24
CA LEU A 116 2.73 2.09 -7.53
C LEU A 116 3.91 3.06 -7.55
N VAL A 117 5.11 2.58 -7.21
CA VAL A 117 6.32 3.41 -7.23
C VAL A 117 6.58 3.95 -8.63
N GLY A 118 6.46 3.12 -9.65
CA GLY A 118 6.62 3.55 -11.05
C GLY A 118 5.63 4.65 -11.43
N LEU A 119 4.36 4.49 -11.05
CA LEU A 119 3.33 5.51 -11.29
C LEU A 119 3.70 6.86 -10.64
N LEU A 120 4.10 6.81 -9.37
CA LEU A 120 4.45 8.03 -8.63
C LEU A 120 5.66 8.75 -9.25
N VAL A 121 6.68 8.01 -9.64
CA VAL A 121 7.87 8.56 -10.31
C VAL A 121 7.47 9.20 -11.66
N ASP A 122 6.64 8.52 -12.43
CA ASP A 122 6.15 9.03 -13.72
C ASP A 122 5.31 10.31 -13.55
N GLU A 123 4.65 10.46 -12.43
CA GLU A 123 3.88 11.66 -12.07
C GLU A 123 4.73 12.80 -11.49
N GLY A 124 6.04 12.60 -11.35
CA GLY A 124 6.97 13.64 -10.91
C GLY A 124 7.34 13.62 -9.42
N VAL A 125 6.97 12.56 -8.70
CA VAL A 125 7.40 12.39 -7.30
C VAL A 125 8.93 12.22 -7.26
N ARG A 126 9.59 12.98 -6.39
CA ARG A 126 11.05 13.00 -6.27
C ARG A 126 11.61 12.22 -5.09
N THR A 127 10.77 11.94 -4.11
CA THR A 127 11.15 11.12 -2.96
C THR A 127 10.04 10.15 -2.66
N VAL A 128 10.32 8.86 -2.75
CA VAL A 128 9.40 7.81 -2.33
C VAL A 128 9.94 7.19 -1.05
N VAL A 129 9.08 7.05 -0.05
CA VAL A 129 9.45 6.58 1.29
C VAL A 129 8.57 5.40 1.66
N ALA A 130 9.14 4.41 2.32
CA ALA A 130 8.40 3.34 2.99
C ALA A 130 9.01 3.09 4.36
N HIS A 131 8.17 2.73 5.33
CA HIS A 131 8.63 2.35 6.66
C HIS A 131 8.43 0.85 6.84
N VAL A 132 9.49 0.13 7.21
CA VAL A 132 9.48 -1.33 7.28
C VAL A 132 10.05 -1.76 8.63
N HIS A 133 9.33 -2.64 9.33
CA HIS A 133 9.82 -3.23 10.57
C HIS A 133 11.15 -3.95 10.30
N PRO A 134 12.19 -3.78 11.14
CA PRO A 134 13.52 -4.35 10.89
C PRO A 134 13.53 -5.88 10.77
N ASP A 135 12.56 -6.56 11.37
CA ASP A 135 12.44 -8.03 11.31
C ASP A 135 11.53 -8.52 10.17
N HIS A 136 10.90 -7.60 9.43
CA HIS A 136 9.98 -7.96 8.35
C HIS A 136 10.74 -8.12 7.02
N ALA A 137 11.45 -9.24 6.88
CA ALA A 137 12.29 -9.51 5.72
C ALA A 137 11.53 -9.51 4.39
N ALA A 138 10.28 -9.99 4.38
CA ALA A 138 9.44 -9.99 3.18
C ALA A 138 9.14 -8.59 2.67
N SER A 139 8.75 -7.67 3.56
CA SER A 139 8.52 -6.26 3.18
C SER A 139 9.80 -5.55 2.77
N ALA A 140 10.92 -5.85 3.41
CA ALA A 140 12.23 -5.31 3.00
C ALA A 140 12.58 -5.75 1.59
N ALA A 141 12.32 -7.00 1.23
CA ALA A 141 12.54 -7.51 -0.14
C ALA A 141 11.64 -6.79 -1.16
N VAL A 142 10.38 -6.51 -0.80
CA VAL A 142 9.46 -5.75 -1.65
C VAL A 142 9.97 -4.32 -1.86
N ALA A 143 10.37 -3.65 -0.79
CA ALA A 143 10.93 -2.29 -0.86
C ALA A 143 12.15 -2.23 -1.77
N ARG A 144 13.08 -3.19 -1.61
CA ARG A 144 14.29 -3.28 -2.44
C ARG A 144 13.94 -3.52 -3.90
N ALA A 145 13.00 -4.42 -4.18
CA ALA A 145 12.57 -4.71 -5.55
C ALA A 145 11.90 -3.51 -6.22
N ALA A 146 11.27 -2.63 -5.45
CA ALA A 146 10.68 -1.38 -5.94
C ALA A 146 11.71 -0.25 -6.15
N GLY A 147 12.97 -0.50 -5.80
CA GLY A 147 14.06 0.45 -6.00
C GLY A 147 14.42 1.28 -4.76
N LEU A 148 13.78 1.04 -3.62
CA LEU A 148 14.11 1.74 -2.39
C LEU A 148 15.34 1.13 -1.73
N THR A 149 16.05 1.96 -0.96
CA THR A 149 17.19 1.53 -0.14
C THR A 149 16.97 1.92 1.31
N PRO A 150 17.45 1.11 2.29
CA PRO A 150 17.31 1.44 3.69
C PRO A 150 18.18 2.65 4.04
N THR A 151 17.70 3.46 4.97
CA THR A 151 18.43 4.62 5.51
C THR A 151 18.68 4.42 6.99
N ASP A 152 19.39 5.36 7.61
CA ASP A 152 19.58 5.38 9.07
C ASP A 152 18.35 5.94 9.82
N GLY A 153 17.36 6.43 9.08
CA GLY A 153 16.14 6.99 9.66
C GLY A 153 15.27 5.92 10.32
N ARG A 154 14.62 6.31 11.39
CA ARG A 154 13.68 5.47 12.14
C ARG A 154 12.40 6.25 12.42
N GLN A 155 11.27 5.54 12.41
CA GLN A 155 9.98 6.08 12.83
C GLN A 155 9.22 4.96 13.53
N ASP A 156 8.86 5.16 14.81
CA ASP A 156 8.14 4.17 15.62
C ASP A 156 8.79 2.78 15.59
N GLY A 157 10.14 2.75 15.57
CA GLY A 157 10.92 1.50 15.51
C GLY A 157 11.07 0.92 14.10
N GLU A 158 10.44 1.49 13.10
CA GLU A 158 10.57 1.02 11.72
C GLU A 158 11.72 1.72 11.00
N VAL A 159 12.36 0.98 10.08
CA VAL A 159 13.42 1.51 9.21
C VAL A 159 12.80 2.31 8.08
N ARG A 160 13.31 3.51 7.83
CA ARG A 160 12.92 4.33 6.70
C ARG A 160 13.70 3.91 5.45
N TRP A 161 12.98 3.52 4.42
CA TRP A 161 13.52 3.23 3.09
C TRP A 161 13.19 4.37 2.14
N GLU A 162 14.10 4.70 1.24
CA GLU A 162 13.90 5.81 0.29
C GLU A 162 14.32 5.45 -1.12
N LEU A 163 13.62 6.05 -2.07
CA LEU A 163 14.01 6.15 -3.47
C LEU A 163 14.02 7.62 -3.86
N ARG A 164 15.11 8.05 -4.46
CA ARG A 164 15.25 9.39 -5.08
C ARG A 164 15.67 9.17 -6.51
N PRO A 165 14.71 9.09 -7.45
CA PRO A 165 15.01 8.83 -8.85
C PRO A 165 15.73 9.99 -9.54
#